data_e4ee388b9f9acfa73a05cfa82912370a
#
_entry.id   e4ee388b9f9acfa73a05cfa82912370a
#
_cell.length_a   1.000
_cell.length_b   1.000
_cell.length_c   1.000
_cell.angle_alpha   90.00
_cell.angle_beta   90.00
_cell.angle_gamma   90.00
#
_symmetry.space_group_name_H-M   'P 1'
#
loop_
_entity.id
_entity.type
_entity.pdbx_description
1 polymer ?
#
loop_
_entity_poly.entity_id
_entity_poly.type
_entity_poly.pdbx_seq_one_letter_code
_entity_poly.pdbx_strand_id
1 'polypeptide(L)'
;MKSQMVSEHPRASAVRSVLRKLMGSGEAGVKAAAAISSDGLVIASVLQEGVDADRFAAMSASLLALADRAIVETKRGSLKQLLIEGTNGAVLLVQAGDDAVLAVSTDPGALIGKIFIDARSAAGELRVCLGG
;
A
#
# COMPACT_ATOMS: atom_id res chain seq x y z
N MET A 1 -14.93 25.24 -1.69
CA MET A 1 -14.00 25.26 -1.65
C MET A 1 -13.11 24.82 -0.85
N LYS A 2 -13.12 24.19 -0.03
CA LYS A 2 -12.28 23.74 0.75
C LYS A 2 -11.32 22.88 0.28
N SER A 3 -11.54 22.13 -0.63
CA SER A 3 -10.61 21.14 -1.06
C SER A 3 -9.34 21.74 -1.59
N GLN A 4 -9.37 22.94 -2.05
CA GLN A 4 -8.14 23.48 -2.52
C GLN A 4 -7.22 23.87 -1.39
N MET A 5 -7.68 23.77 -0.17
CA MET A 5 -6.82 23.99 0.96
C MET A 5 -5.96 22.77 1.29
N VAL A 6 -6.28 21.63 0.67
CA VAL A 6 -5.53 20.40 0.91
C VAL A 6 -4.45 20.25 -0.14
N SER A 7 -3.19 20.22 0.29
CA SER A 7 -2.08 20.06 -0.63
C SER A 7 -1.88 18.61 -0.98
N GLU A 8 -1.78 18.33 -2.26
CA GLU A 8 -1.37 16.99 -2.69
C GLU A 8 0.11 16.81 -2.44
N HIS A 9 0.50 15.58 -2.17
CA HIS A 9 1.92 15.25 -2.10
C HIS A 9 2.56 15.59 -3.46
N PRO A 10 3.79 16.16 -3.47
CA PRO A 10 4.45 16.55 -4.72
C PRO A 10 4.60 15.43 -5.73
N ARG A 11 4.63 14.19 -5.28
CA ARG A 11 4.79 13.03 -6.16
C ARG A 11 3.50 12.27 -6.38
N ALA A 12 2.35 12.82 -5.95
CA ALA A 12 1.08 12.10 -6.00
C ALA A 12 0.74 11.59 -7.38
N SER A 13 0.97 12.38 -8.41
CA SER A 13 0.65 12.00 -9.78
C SER A 13 1.48 10.80 -10.24
N ALA A 14 2.79 10.84 -10.02
CA ALA A 14 3.67 9.74 -10.40
C ALA A 14 3.34 8.48 -9.61
N VAL A 15 3.06 8.64 -8.33
CA VAL A 15 2.69 7.52 -7.46
C VAL A 15 1.37 6.90 -7.92
N ARG A 16 0.38 7.74 -8.26
CA ARG A 16 -0.92 7.25 -8.71
C ARG A 16 -0.79 6.44 -10.01
N SER A 17 0.13 6.82 -10.88
CA SER A 17 0.39 6.05 -12.10
C SER A 17 0.89 4.66 -11.77
N VAL A 18 1.78 4.53 -10.78
CA VAL A 18 2.27 3.23 -10.34
C VAL A 18 1.13 2.39 -9.81
N LEU A 19 0.25 2.99 -8.99
CA LEU A 19 -0.89 2.27 -8.43
C LEU A 19 -1.84 1.77 -9.51
N ARG A 20 -2.13 2.60 -10.51
CA ARG A 20 -3.03 2.21 -11.59
C ARG A 20 -2.43 1.09 -12.44
N LYS A 21 -1.14 1.16 -12.69
CA LYS A 21 -0.45 0.10 -13.41
C LYS A 21 -0.55 -1.22 -12.64
N LEU A 22 -0.37 -1.16 -11.32
CA LEU A 22 -0.48 -2.34 -10.48
C LEU A 22 -1.88 -2.94 -10.55
N MET A 23 -2.91 -2.10 -10.52
CA MET A 23 -4.29 -2.57 -10.57
C MET A 23 -4.62 -3.18 -11.93
N GLY A 24 -4.00 -2.68 -13.00
CA GLY A 24 -4.18 -3.21 -14.33
C GLY A 24 -5.65 -3.27 -14.73
N SER A 25 -6.05 -4.39 -15.33
CA SER A 25 -7.43 -4.61 -15.75
C SER A 25 -8.31 -5.15 -14.63
N GLY A 26 -7.72 -5.45 -13.46
CA GLY A 26 -8.45 -6.06 -12.37
C GLY A 26 -8.54 -7.58 -12.44
N GLU A 27 -7.95 -8.18 -13.45
CA GLU A 27 -8.07 -9.63 -13.64
C GLU A 27 -7.39 -10.44 -12.55
N ALA A 28 -6.31 -9.92 -11.98
CA ALA A 28 -5.61 -10.61 -10.90
C ALA A 28 -6.36 -10.51 -9.58
N GLY A 29 -7.33 -9.59 -9.48
CA GLY A 29 -8.14 -9.44 -8.29
C GLY A 29 -7.72 -8.31 -7.38
N VAL A 30 -6.91 -7.37 -7.87
CA VAL A 30 -6.59 -6.17 -7.08
C VAL A 30 -7.79 -5.24 -7.11
N LYS A 31 -8.34 -4.95 -5.94
CA LYS A 31 -9.52 -4.11 -5.79
C LYS A 31 -9.16 -2.66 -5.57
N ALA A 32 -8.08 -2.39 -4.86
CA ALA A 32 -7.69 -1.05 -4.48
C ALA A 32 -6.21 -1.03 -4.13
N ALA A 33 -5.60 0.14 -4.20
CA ALA A 33 -4.21 0.30 -3.84
C ALA A 33 -3.99 1.70 -3.29
N ALA A 34 -3.04 1.82 -2.36
CA ALA A 34 -2.67 3.10 -1.77
C ALA A 34 -1.19 3.13 -1.46
N ALA A 35 -0.58 4.29 -1.64
CA ALA A 35 0.76 4.54 -1.17
C ALA A 35 0.65 5.45 0.04
N ILE A 36 1.30 5.07 1.12
CA ILE A 36 1.12 5.66 2.43
C ILE A 36 2.51 5.99 2.98
N SER A 37 2.67 7.17 3.59
CA SER A 37 3.93 7.50 4.24
C SER A 37 4.07 6.70 5.54
N SER A 38 5.28 6.57 6.03
CA SER A 38 5.51 5.86 7.30
C SER A 38 4.82 6.56 8.47
N ASP A 39 4.47 7.84 8.32
CA ASP A 39 3.72 8.58 9.34
C ASP A 39 2.22 8.31 9.29
N GLY A 40 1.76 7.50 8.34
CA GLY A 40 0.36 7.16 8.24
C GLY A 40 -0.46 8.14 7.42
N LEU A 41 0.18 8.91 6.54
CA LEU A 41 -0.51 9.87 5.68
C LEU A 41 -0.61 9.32 4.25
N VAL A 42 -1.73 9.57 3.60
CA VAL A 42 -1.93 9.13 2.21
C VAL A 42 -1.05 9.95 1.28
N ILE A 43 -0.25 9.28 0.46
CA ILE A 43 0.48 9.94 -0.62
C ILE A 43 -0.39 9.98 -1.87
N ALA A 44 -0.97 8.84 -2.23
CA ALA A 44 -1.94 8.73 -3.31
C ALA A 44 -2.71 7.43 -3.11
N SER A 45 -3.93 7.37 -3.63
CA SER A 45 -4.74 6.16 -3.46
C SER A 45 -5.71 6.00 -4.61
N VAL A 46 -6.06 4.74 -4.88
CA VAL A 46 -7.15 4.34 -5.74
C VAL A 46 -7.94 3.35 -4.89
N LEU A 47 -8.86 3.87 -4.10
CA LEU A 47 -9.62 3.06 -3.15
C LEU A 47 -11.07 2.92 -3.61
N GLN A 48 -11.71 1.88 -3.12
CA GLN A 48 -13.11 1.66 -3.42
C GLN A 48 -13.97 2.60 -2.58
N GLU A 49 -15.17 2.84 -3.08
CA GLU A 49 -16.12 3.71 -2.43
C GLU A 49 -16.43 3.23 -1.02
N GLY A 50 -16.57 4.14 -0.09
CA GLY A 50 -16.90 3.79 1.28
C GLY A 50 -15.71 3.55 2.19
N VAL A 51 -14.51 3.53 1.63
CA VAL A 51 -13.30 3.35 2.44
C VAL A 51 -12.73 4.72 2.78
N ASP A 52 -12.54 4.96 4.07
CA ASP A 52 -11.92 6.19 4.56
C ASP A 52 -10.41 6.06 4.38
N ALA A 53 -9.86 6.77 3.40
CA ALA A 53 -8.44 6.66 3.04
C ALA A 53 -7.52 7.05 4.20
N ASP A 54 -7.86 8.11 4.91
CA ASP A 54 -7.00 8.60 5.99
C ASP A 54 -6.94 7.61 7.16
N ARG A 55 -8.09 7.05 7.50
CA ARG A 55 -8.14 6.05 8.55
C ARG A 55 -7.40 4.78 8.14
N PHE A 56 -7.62 4.33 6.90
CA PHE A 56 -6.94 3.14 6.39
C PHE A 56 -5.43 3.33 6.39
N ALA A 57 -4.97 4.52 5.99
CA ALA A 57 -3.53 4.83 5.96
C ALA A 57 -2.92 4.79 7.36
N ALA A 58 -3.59 5.39 8.34
CA ALA A 58 -3.10 5.40 9.71
C ALA A 58 -3.02 3.99 10.28
N MET A 59 -4.05 3.17 10.03
CA MET A 59 -4.08 1.80 10.51
C MET A 59 -3.00 0.96 9.84
N SER A 60 -2.80 1.13 8.54
CA SER A 60 -1.80 0.37 7.79
C SER A 60 -0.39 0.67 8.28
N ALA A 61 -0.08 1.93 8.51
CA ALA A 61 1.24 2.32 9.01
C ALA A 61 1.48 1.73 10.40
N SER A 62 0.46 1.76 11.26
CA SER A 62 0.57 1.19 12.61
C SER A 62 0.76 -0.32 12.58
N LEU A 63 0.00 -1.01 11.73
CA LEU A 63 0.13 -2.45 11.59
C LEU A 63 1.51 -2.86 11.11
N LEU A 64 2.02 -2.14 10.11
CA LEU A 64 3.32 -2.45 9.55
C LEU A 64 4.43 -2.23 10.59
N ALA A 65 4.34 -1.14 11.35
CA ALA A 65 5.32 -0.85 12.39
C ALA A 65 5.31 -1.94 13.47
N LEU A 66 4.13 -2.38 13.87
CA LEU A 66 3.99 -3.42 14.87
C LEU A 66 4.48 -4.77 14.35
N ALA A 67 4.16 -5.08 13.10
CA ALA A 67 4.63 -6.31 12.47
C ALA A 67 6.15 -6.33 12.35
N ASP A 68 6.76 -5.19 12.04
CA ASP A 68 8.21 -5.10 11.96
C ASP A 68 8.86 -5.38 13.32
N ARG A 69 8.26 -4.88 14.39
CA ARG A 69 8.76 -5.17 15.73
C ARG A 69 8.69 -6.66 16.04
N ALA A 70 7.65 -7.34 15.61
CA ALA A 70 7.52 -8.77 15.83
C ALA A 70 8.63 -9.54 15.09
N ILE A 71 8.96 -9.10 13.87
CA ILE A 71 10.02 -9.70 13.08
C ILE A 71 11.38 -9.47 13.75
N VAL A 72 11.63 -8.26 14.22
CA VAL A 72 12.89 -7.91 14.88
C VAL A 72 13.03 -8.68 16.20
N GLU A 73 11.97 -8.73 17.00
CA GLU A 73 12.01 -9.43 18.30
C GLU A 73 12.28 -10.92 18.17
N THR A 74 11.82 -11.51 17.09
CA THR A 74 12.05 -12.92 16.82
C THR A 74 13.34 -13.16 16.05
N LYS A 75 14.14 -12.12 15.87
CA LYS A 75 15.44 -12.18 15.21
C LYS A 75 15.35 -12.69 13.78
N ARG A 76 14.33 -12.22 13.05
CA ARG A 76 14.10 -12.62 11.66
C ARG A 76 14.48 -11.54 10.66
N GLY A 77 15.23 -10.51 11.10
CA GLY A 77 15.66 -9.44 10.23
C GLY A 77 14.68 -8.28 10.25
N SER A 78 14.30 -7.82 9.08
CA SER A 78 13.35 -6.71 8.95
C SER A 78 12.13 -7.17 8.14
N LEU A 79 11.03 -6.51 8.35
CA LEU A 79 9.76 -6.85 7.70
C LEU A 79 9.82 -6.54 6.22
N LYS A 80 9.39 -7.48 5.38
CA LYS A 80 9.25 -7.24 3.95
C LYS A 80 7.82 -6.95 3.58
N GLN A 81 6.90 -7.71 4.13
CA GLN A 81 5.49 -7.57 3.79
C GLN A 81 4.62 -8.22 4.85
N LEU A 82 3.36 -7.80 4.89
CA LEU A 82 2.37 -8.32 5.82
C LEU A 82 1.11 -8.65 5.02
N LEU A 83 0.63 -9.88 5.13
CA LEU A 83 -0.62 -10.29 4.51
C LEU A 83 -1.67 -10.48 5.58
N ILE A 84 -2.82 -9.81 5.41
CA ILE A 84 -3.94 -9.94 6.32
C ILE A 84 -5.10 -10.52 5.52
N GLU A 85 -5.53 -11.73 5.90
CA GLU A 85 -6.62 -12.40 5.19
C GLU A 85 -7.93 -12.18 5.90
N GLY A 86 -8.91 -11.65 5.18
CA GLY A 86 -10.28 -11.57 5.65
C GLY A 86 -11.11 -12.63 4.96
N THR A 87 -12.33 -12.80 5.39
CA THR A 87 -13.24 -13.78 4.78
C THR A 87 -13.73 -13.34 3.39
N ASN A 88 -13.49 -12.09 3.03
CA ASN A 88 -13.97 -11.54 1.75
C ASN A 88 -12.84 -10.86 0.98
N GLY A 89 -11.64 -11.40 1.06
CA GLY A 89 -10.47 -10.84 0.39
C GLY A 89 -9.35 -10.61 1.37
N ALA A 90 -8.29 -9.95 0.92
CA ALA A 90 -7.09 -9.75 1.72
C ALA A 90 -6.54 -8.34 1.55
N VAL A 91 -5.69 -7.95 2.50
CA VAL A 91 -4.91 -6.72 2.40
C VAL A 91 -3.44 -7.11 2.50
N LEU A 92 -2.65 -6.63 1.54
CA LEU A 92 -1.21 -6.85 1.52
C LEU A 92 -0.53 -5.51 1.74
N LEU A 93 0.37 -5.45 2.71
CA LEU A 93 1.17 -4.26 2.99
C LEU A 93 2.62 -4.57 2.68
N VAL A 94 3.24 -3.77 1.81
CA VAL A 94 4.62 -3.99 1.36
C VAL A 94 5.42 -2.73 1.65
N GLN A 95 6.59 -2.91 2.25
CA GLN A 95 7.49 -1.80 2.51
C GLN A 95 7.99 -1.23 1.18
N ALA A 96 7.92 0.06 1.00
CA ALA A 96 8.34 0.74 -0.23
C ALA A 96 9.43 1.75 0.11
N GLY A 97 10.63 1.24 0.38
CA GLY A 97 11.72 2.06 0.89
C GLY A 97 11.54 2.30 2.39
N ASP A 98 12.25 3.27 2.93
CA ASP A 98 12.21 3.54 4.37
C ASP A 98 11.02 4.39 4.78
N ASP A 99 10.46 5.14 3.84
CA ASP A 99 9.49 6.17 4.17
C ASP A 99 8.08 5.92 3.66
N ALA A 100 7.83 4.78 3.03
CA ALA A 100 6.51 4.54 2.45
C ALA A 100 6.10 3.08 2.51
N VAL A 101 4.80 2.88 2.40
CA VAL A 101 4.15 1.58 2.41
C VAL A 101 3.20 1.51 1.23
N LEU A 102 3.23 0.40 0.52
CA LEU A 102 2.23 0.10 -0.49
C LEU A 102 1.18 -0.80 0.13
N ALA A 103 -0.08 -0.39 0.08
CA ALA A 103 -1.20 -1.19 0.55
C ALA A 103 -2.05 -1.62 -0.63
N VAL A 104 -2.37 -2.91 -0.69
CA VAL A 104 -3.16 -3.49 -1.79
C VAL A 104 -4.30 -4.30 -1.19
N SER A 105 -5.51 -4.05 -1.66
CA SER A 105 -6.67 -4.82 -1.23
C SER A 105 -7.14 -5.70 -2.39
N THR A 106 -7.54 -6.92 -2.10
CA THR A 106 -7.86 -7.91 -3.13
C THR A 106 -9.26 -8.47 -2.94
N ASP A 107 -9.81 -8.97 -4.05
CA ASP A 107 -11.06 -9.71 -4.03
C ASP A 107 -10.86 -11.13 -3.52
N PRO A 108 -11.92 -11.81 -3.07
CA PRO A 108 -11.84 -13.24 -2.81
C PRO A 108 -11.49 -13.95 -4.11
N GLY A 109 -10.65 -14.97 -4.04
CA GLY A 109 -10.23 -15.68 -5.23
C GLY A 109 -9.15 -14.99 -6.06
N ALA A 110 -8.54 -13.94 -5.53
CA ALA A 110 -7.48 -13.23 -6.22
C ALA A 110 -6.27 -14.13 -6.46
N LEU A 111 -5.50 -13.79 -7.50
CA LEU A 111 -4.27 -14.52 -7.84
C LEU A 111 -3.13 -14.00 -6.94
N ILE A 112 -3.13 -14.46 -5.71
CA ILE A 112 -2.25 -13.94 -4.67
C ILE A 112 -0.76 -14.01 -5.05
N GLY A 113 -0.32 -15.12 -5.65
CA GLY A 113 1.08 -15.24 -6.05
C GLY A 113 1.51 -14.17 -7.04
N LYS A 114 0.65 -13.91 -8.03
CA LYS A 114 0.91 -12.86 -9.00
C LYS A 114 0.89 -11.50 -8.35
N ILE A 115 -0.06 -11.27 -7.46
CA ILE A 115 -0.19 -9.99 -6.77
C ILE A 115 1.04 -9.71 -5.90
N PHE A 116 1.59 -10.72 -5.23
CA PHE A 116 2.82 -10.56 -4.47
C PHE A 116 3.97 -10.07 -5.35
N ILE A 117 4.13 -10.68 -6.50
CA ILE A 117 5.20 -10.32 -7.43
C ILE A 117 5.00 -8.89 -7.93
N ASP A 118 3.78 -8.58 -8.38
CA ASP A 118 3.47 -7.26 -8.93
C ASP A 118 3.56 -6.18 -7.86
N ALA A 119 3.15 -6.49 -6.63
CA ALA A 119 3.22 -5.51 -5.54
C ALA A 119 4.66 -5.20 -5.14
N ARG A 120 5.54 -6.20 -5.14
CA ARG A 120 6.95 -5.94 -4.86
C ARG A 120 7.58 -5.09 -5.94
N SER A 121 7.24 -5.35 -7.19
CA SER A 121 7.72 -4.54 -8.31
C SER A 121 7.23 -3.10 -8.17
N ALA A 122 5.94 -2.93 -7.86
CA ALA A 122 5.35 -1.61 -7.67
C ALA A 122 6.00 -0.89 -6.48
N ALA A 123 6.26 -1.60 -5.39
CA ALA A 123 6.92 -1.01 -4.23
C ALA A 123 8.31 -0.49 -4.58
N GLY A 124 9.03 -1.21 -5.44
CA GLY A 124 10.33 -0.76 -5.93
C GLY A 124 10.20 0.52 -6.76
N GLU A 125 9.18 0.59 -7.61
CA GLU A 125 8.93 1.80 -8.40
C GLU A 125 8.55 2.97 -7.50
N LEU A 126 7.75 2.73 -6.48
CA LEU A 126 7.37 3.77 -5.52
C LEU A 126 8.58 4.32 -4.79
N ARG A 127 9.50 3.45 -4.39
CA ARG A 127 10.72 3.87 -3.72
C ARG A 127 11.49 4.84 -4.59
N VAL A 128 11.61 4.52 -5.87
CA VAL A 128 12.32 5.41 -6.83
C VAL A 128 11.55 6.72 -7.00
N CYS A 129 10.22 6.66 -7.18
CA CYS A 129 9.39 7.86 -7.32
C CYS A 129 9.52 8.81 -6.14
N LEU A 130 9.70 8.24 -4.95
CA LEU A 130 9.74 9.03 -3.73
C LEU A 130 11.17 9.44 -3.32
N GLY A 131 12.13 9.18 -4.22
CA GLY A 131 13.49 9.66 -4.02
C GLY A 131 14.33 8.81 -3.08
N GLY A 132 13.83 7.63 -2.78
CA GLY A 132 14.53 6.73 -1.89
C GLY A 132 15.27 5.66 -2.63
#